data_15e24724f6750a622f47ce038562e49d
#
_entry.id   15e24724f6750a622f47ce038562e49d
#
_cell.length_a   1.000
_cell.length_b   1.000
_cell.length_c   1.000
_cell.angle_alpha   90.00
_cell.angle_beta   90.00
_cell.angle_gamma   90.00
#
_symmetry.space_group_name_H-M   'P 1'
#
loop_
_entity.id
_entity.type
_entity.pdbx_description
1 polymer ?
#
loop_
_entity_poly.entity_id
_entity_poly.type
_entity_poly.pdbx_seq_one_letter_code
_entity_poly.pdbx_strand_id
1 'polypeptide(L)'
;VQAKDGSGAIGAVLNPDTNKIGAQARFHEAENLKSLVNASLVFNIASQLLAQKHLADINERLRIIEQKIDSIKSHLEQSRLAKIQAFHEHLNIIGLLLSRNEIITKESLLNLAKSAQEVRSQVKHLEKDITQAYREIEQFEPTSWFGSDDLREALKLKISNVERLQREYLTGMQCLLVANLILFIKHDGNQEFVLTSEVYLKELNASNGIFQQWEKIKRKVAHHLSKMKPLFERASSTQANALQVERKLNQTDNLLNTDNVLLTQLGERIQAAQSPQ
;
A
#
# COMPACT_ATOMS: atom_id res chain seq x y z
N VAL A 1 52.02 -21.04 -13.40
CA VAL A 1 52.41 -22.26 -14.14
C VAL A 1 51.39 -23.33 -13.86
N GLN A 2 50.91 -24.03 -14.89
CA GLN A 2 50.00 -25.16 -14.68
C GLN A 2 50.69 -26.30 -13.97
N ALA A 3 50.03 -26.91 -12.98
CA ALA A 3 50.51 -28.08 -12.28
C ALA A 3 50.60 -29.28 -13.25
N LYS A 4 51.69 -30.05 -13.17
CA LYS A 4 51.92 -31.20 -14.06
C LYS A 4 50.89 -32.34 -13.87
N ASP A 5 50.20 -32.35 -12.77
CA ASP A 5 49.15 -33.33 -12.43
C ASP A 5 47.72 -32.87 -12.82
N GLY A 6 47.58 -31.74 -13.52
CA GLY A 6 46.29 -31.20 -13.94
C GLY A 6 45.47 -30.59 -12.81
N SER A 7 45.95 -30.46 -11.61
CA SER A 7 45.22 -30.02 -10.41
C SER A 7 45.12 -28.49 -10.23
N GLY A 8 45.38 -27.70 -11.28
CA GLY A 8 45.25 -26.24 -11.27
C GLY A 8 46.55 -25.49 -11.53
N ALA A 9 46.60 -24.21 -11.25
CA ALA A 9 47.79 -23.36 -11.44
C ALA A 9 48.57 -23.22 -10.14
N ILE A 10 49.92 -23.26 -10.25
CA ILE A 10 50.82 -23.07 -9.13
C ILE A 10 51.38 -21.65 -9.17
N GLY A 11 51.17 -20.88 -8.11
CA GLY A 11 51.76 -19.58 -7.88
C GLY A 11 52.87 -19.66 -6.81
N ALA A 12 53.99 -18.99 -7.04
CA ALA A 12 55.06 -18.86 -6.04
C ALA A 12 54.82 -17.58 -5.22
N VAL A 13 54.83 -17.73 -3.90
CA VAL A 13 54.80 -16.57 -2.98
C VAL A 13 56.24 -16.26 -2.63
N LEU A 14 56.77 -15.12 -3.06
CA LEU A 14 58.11 -14.65 -2.77
C LEU A 14 58.09 -13.97 -1.39
N ASN A 15 59.10 -14.30 -0.59
CA ASN A 15 59.35 -13.57 0.64
C ASN A 15 59.97 -12.20 0.27
N PRO A 16 59.32 -11.06 0.67
CA PRO A 16 59.76 -9.74 0.28
C PRO A 16 61.17 -9.36 0.77
N ASP A 17 61.61 -9.94 1.87
CA ASP A 17 62.91 -9.61 2.47
C ASP A 17 64.09 -10.39 1.87
N THR A 18 63.83 -11.58 1.32
CA THR A 18 64.88 -12.49 0.83
C THR A 18 64.81 -12.77 -0.66
N ASN A 19 63.76 -12.33 -1.32
CA ASN A 19 63.46 -12.57 -2.75
C ASN A 19 63.48 -14.08 -3.13
N LYS A 20 63.32 -14.96 -2.12
CA LYS A 20 63.25 -16.41 -2.31
C LYS A 20 61.80 -16.89 -2.24
N ILE A 21 61.51 -17.99 -2.90
CA ILE A 21 60.21 -18.65 -2.83
C ILE A 21 59.99 -19.15 -1.41
N GLY A 22 59.13 -18.51 -0.63
CA GLY A 22 58.81 -18.90 0.74
C GLY A 22 57.65 -19.91 0.85
N ALA A 23 56.74 -19.93 -0.13
CA ALA A 23 55.65 -20.88 -0.20
C ALA A 23 55.17 -21.05 -1.63
N GLN A 24 54.55 -22.19 -1.93
CA GLN A 24 53.82 -22.42 -3.18
C GLN A 24 52.34 -22.49 -2.89
N ALA A 25 51.58 -21.63 -3.49
CA ALA A 25 50.12 -21.66 -3.44
C ALA A 25 49.59 -22.45 -4.64
N ARG A 26 48.69 -23.37 -4.41
CA ARG A 26 47.95 -24.06 -5.47
C ARG A 26 46.61 -23.36 -5.66
N PHE A 27 46.37 -22.87 -6.86
CA PHE A 27 45.09 -22.30 -7.27
C PHE A 27 44.35 -23.39 -8.01
N HIS A 28 43.31 -23.93 -7.42
CA HIS A 28 42.36 -24.76 -8.12
C HIS A 28 41.41 -23.87 -8.90
N GLU A 29 41.19 -24.15 -10.17
CA GLU A 29 40.10 -23.52 -10.91
C GLU A 29 38.78 -23.93 -10.24
N ALA A 30 38.24 -23.03 -9.44
CA ALA A 30 36.92 -23.19 -8.88
C ALA A 30 35.91 -22.83 -9.97
N GLU A 31 35.58 -23.79 -10.82
CA GLU A 31 34.43 -23.64 -11.77
C GLU A 31 33.18 -23.19 -10.99
N ASN A 32 33.04 -23.64 -9.73
CA ASN A 32 31.98 -23.19 -8.83
C ASN A 32 32.16 -21.73 -8.34
N LEU A 33 33.40 -21.21 -8.25
CA LEU A 33 33.62 -19.83 -7.80
C LEU A 33 33.25 -18.81 -8.91
N LYS A 34 33.50 -19.17 -10.15
CA LYS A 34 33.11 -18.36 -11.32
C LYS A 34 31.61 -18.33 -11.50
N SER A 35 30.91 -19.42 -11.27
CA SER A 35 29.45 -19.49 -11.28
C SER A 35 28.84 -18.77 -10.07
N LEU A 36 29.46 -18.87 -8.88
CA LEU A 36 29.01 -18.17 -7.67
C LEU A 36 29.24 -16.66 -7.76
N VAL A 37 30.39 -16.22 -8.29
CA VAL A 37 30.67 -14.77 -8.52
C VAL A 37 29.77 -14.23 -9.63
N ASN A 38 29.53 -14.97 -10.70
CA ASN A 38 28.59 -14.57 -11.75
C ASN A 38 27.15 -14.56 -11.24
N ALA A 39 26.74 -15.55 -10.44
CA ALA A 39 25.42 -15.59 -9.83
C ALA A 39 25.21 -14.42 -8.85
N SER A 40 26.20 -14.10 -8.02
CA SER A 40 26.11 -12.95 -7.09
C SER A 40 26.14 -11.61 -7.83
N LEU A 41 26.88 -11.47 -8.91
CA LEU A 41 26.89 -10.28 -9.77
C LEU A 41 25.55 -10.12 -10.51
N VAL A 42 25.05 -11.20 -11.09
CA VAL A 42 23.72 -11.22 -11.77
C VAL A 42 22.63 -10.92 -10.76
N PHE A 43 22.69 -11.49 -9.55
CA PHE A 43 21.74 -11.23 -8.48
C PHE A 43 21.81 -9.76 -8.00
N ASN A 44 23.00 -9.19 -7.83
CA ASN A 44 23.16 -7.78 -7.49
C ASN A 44 22.67 -6.83 -8.60
N ILE A 45 22.94 -7.15 -9.87
CA ILE A 45 22.45 -6.38 -11.01
C ILE A 45 20.92 -6.53 -11.11
N ALA A 46 20.38 -7.73 -10.96
CA ALA A 46 18.94 -7.97 -10.98
C ALA A 46 18.23 -7.27 -9.81
N SER A 47 18.79 -7.29 -8.59
CA SER A 47 18.22 -6.58 -7.45
C SER A 47 18.33 -5.06 -7.57
N GLN A 48 19.39 -4.52 -8.20
CA GLN A 48 19.51 -3.10 -8.52
C GLN A 48 18.52 -2.68 -9.62
N LEU A 49 18.37 -3.47 -10.68
CA LEU A 49 17.38 -3.23 -11.75
C LEU A 49 15.95 -3.34 -11.22
N LEU A 50 15.69 -4.33 -10.35
CA LEU A 50 14.41 -4.49 -9.68
C LEU A 50 14.13 -3.28 -8.77
N ALA A 51 15.12 -2.85 -7.98
CA ALA A 51 15.02 -1.67 -7.13
C ALA A 51 14.77 -0.40 -7.96
N GLN A 52 15.47 -0.20 -9.07
CA GLN A 52 15.27 0.96 -9.96
C GLN A 52 13.91 0.94 -10.64
N LYS A 53 13.44 -0.23 -11.11
CA LYS A 53 12.11 -0.38 -11.73
C LYS A 53 10.99 -0.07 -10.74
N HIS A 54 11.13 -0.49 -9.47
CA HIS A 54 10.14 -0.22 -8.43
C HIS A 54 10.27 1.17 -7.82
N LEU A 55 11.43 1.82 -7.95
CA LEU A 55 11.70 3.11 -7.35
C LEU A 55 10.81 4.22 -7.92
N ALA A 56 10.70 4.29 -9.25
CA ALA A 56 9.82 5.24 -9.92
C ALA A 56 8.36 5.03 -9.49
N ASP A 57 7.96 3.77 -9.32
CA ASP A 57 6.63 3.39 -8.88
C ASP A 57 6.36 3.76 -7.41
N ILE A 58 7.31 3.49 -6.52
CA ILE A 58 7.22 3.89 -5.11
C ILE A 58 7.05 5.42 -5.01
N ASN A 59 7.86 6.20 -5.71
CA ASN A 59 7.80 7.65 -5.67
C ASN A 59 6.46 8.18 -6.21
N GLU A 60 5.95 7.64 -7.31
CA GLU A 60 4.64 8.02 -7.84
C GLU A 60 3.51 7.67 -6.87
N ARG A 61 3.58 6.50 -6.20
CA ARG A 61 2.59 6.11 -5.18
C ARG A 61 2.63 7.03 -3.97
N LEU A 62 3.81 7.38 -3.48
CA LEU A 62 3.97 8.33 -2.37
C LEU A 62 3.38 9.69 -2.72
N ARG A 63 3.60 10.19 -3.95
CA ARG A 63 2.98 11.43 -4.43
C ARG A 63 1.44 11.35 -4.45
N ILE A 64 0.87 10.23 -4.91
CA ILE A 64 -0.58 10.03 -4.89
C ILE A 64 -1.13 9.99 -3.45
N ILE A 65 -0.43 9.34 -2.54
CA ILE A 65 -0.81 9.28 -1.12
C ILE A 65 -0.77 10.68 -0.50
N GLU A 66 0.26 11.48 -0.79
CA GLU A 66 0.38 12.86 -0.31
C GLU A 66 -0.82 13.71 -0.73
N GLN A 67 -1.19 13.67 -2.01
CA GLN A 67 -2.37 14.37 -2.51
C GLN A 67 -3.67 13.95 -1.80
N LYS A 68 -3.81 12.66 -1.45
CA LYS A 68 -4.95 12.15 -0.70
C LYS A 68 -4.96 12.65 0.73
N ILE A 69 -3.83 12.62 1.43
CA ILE A 69 -3.68 13.16 2.78
C ILE A 69 -4.07 14.63 2.81
N ASP A 70 -3.58 15.43 1.87
CA ASP A 70 -3.91 16.85 1.78
C ASP A 70 -5.41 17.08 1.53
N SER A 71 -6.04 16.23 0.72
CA SER A 71 -7.49 16.30 0.49
C SER A 71 -8.34 15.93 1.72
N ILE A 72 -7.80 15.13 2.64
CA ILE A 72 -8.45 14.74 3.90
C ILE A 72 -8.21 15.80 4.98
N LYS A 73 -7.06 16.47 4.99
CA LYS A 73 -6.67 17.50 5.98
C LYS A 73 -7.69 18.61 6.17
N SER A 74 -8.43 18.97 5.14
CA SER A 74 -9.44 20.03 5.20
C SER A 74 -10.59 19.74 6.17
N HIS A 75 -10.66 18.54 6.76
CA HIS A 75 -11.80 18.09 7.55
C HIS A 75 -11.48 17.54 8.95
N LEU A 76 -10.19 17.44 9.39
CA LEU A 76 -9.89 16.67 10.63
C LEU A 76 -8.66 17.10 11.43
N GLU A 77 -8.93 17.44 12.66
CA GLU A 77 -8.05 17.35 13.83
C GLU A 77 -8.11 15.95 14.49
N GLN A 78 -7.83 14.87 13.77
CA GLN A 78 -7.89 13.54 14.39
C GLN A 78 -6.53 12.88 14.49
N SER A 79 -6.20 12.38 15.70
CA SER A 79 -4.94 11.72 16.03
C SER A 79 -4.59 10.51 15.13
N ARG A 80 -5.59 9.88 14.52
CA ARG A 80 -5.41 8.74 13.60
C ARG A 80 -4.83 9.16 12.25
N LEU A 81 -5.40 10.21 11.64
CA LEU A 81 -4.90 10.74 10.39
C LEU A 81 -3.46 11.27 10.56
N ALA A 82 -3.17 11.91 11.69
CA ALA A 82 -1.81 12.36 12.01
C ALA A 82 -0.80 11.22 12.05
N LYS A 83 -1.16 10.04 12.56
CA LYS A 83 -0.28 8.85 12.54
C LYS A 83 -0.06 8.30 11.14
N ILE A 84 -1.10 8.24 10.31
CA ILE A 84 -0.98 7.83 8.90
C ILE A 84 -0.11 8.83 8.14
N GLN A 85 -0.27 10.12 8.40
CA GLN A 85 0.52 11.18 7.81
C GLN A 85 1.99 11.10 8.22
N ALA A 86 2.30 10.97 9.51
CA ALA A 86 3.67 10.81 9.99
C ALA A 86 4.35 9.57 9.38
N PHE A 87 3.60 8.49 9.22
CA PHE A 87 4.08 7.29 8.54
C PHE A 87 4.36 7.54 7.06
N HIS A 88 3.48 8.26 6.36
CA HIS A 88 3.68 8.65 4.97
C HIS A 88 4.92 9.55 4.79
N GLU A 89 5.12 10.52 5.69
CA GLU A 89 6.33 11.37 5.72
C GLU A 89 7.60 10.54 5.88
N HIS A 90 7.56 9.53 6.76
CA HIS A 90 8.68 8.58 6.91
C HIS A 90 8.92 7.76 5.63
N LEU A 91 7.86 7.27 4.97
CA LEU A 91 7.96 6.58 3.68
C LEU A 91 8.57 7.48 2.60
N ASN A 92 8.20 8.77 2.56
CA ASN A 92 8.78 9.74 1.63
C ASN A 92 10.29 9.89 1.84
N ILE A 93 10.75 10.01 3.09
CA ILE A 93 12.18 10.09 3.41
C ILE A 93 12.91 8.83 2.89
N ILE A 94 12.38 7.65 3.17
CA ILE A 94 12.97 6.39 2.69
C ILE A 94 12.94 6.32 1.16
N GLY A 95 11.85 6.75 0.52
CA GLY A 95 11.74 6.83 -0.94
C GLY A 95 12.80 7.76 -1.55
N LEU A 96 13.08 8.91 -0.94
CA LEU A 96 14.15 9.81 -1.35
C LEU A 96 15.54 9.19 -1.19
N LEU A 97 15.82 8.51 -0.08
CA LEU A 97 17.10 7.80 0.12
C LEU A 97 17.28 6.72 -0.94
N LEU A 98 16.23 5.95 -1.23
CA LEU A 98 16.24 4.95 -2.30
C LEU A 98 16.54 5.58 -3.67
N SER A 99 15.90 6.73 -3.99
CA SER A 99 16.06 7.41 -5.28
C SER A 99 17.49 7.95 -5.50
N ARG A 100 18.18 8.25 -4.41
CA ARG A 100 19.56 8.74 -4.42
C ARG A 100 20.61 7.62 -4.30
N ASN A 101 20.17 6.37 -4.30
CA ASN A 101 21.05 5.22 -4.02
C ASN A 101 21.78 5.31 -2.67
N GLU A 102 21.21 6.03 -1.70
CA GLU A 102 21.77 6.17 -0.37
C GLU A 102 21.53 4.93 0.47
N ILE A 103 22.40 4.69 1.45
CA ILE A 103 22.30 3.53 2.34
C ILE A 103 21.19 3.77 3.34
N ILE A 104 20.20 2.88 3.35
CA ILE A 104 19.18 2.85 4.41
C ILE A 104 19.71 1.98 5.54
N THR A 105 19.79 2.54 6.74
CA THR A 105 20.31 1.81 7.91
C THR A 105 19.33 0.74 8.38
N LYS A 106 19.83 -0.30 9.03
CA LYS A 106 19.01 -1.35 9.65
C LYS A 106 18.02 -0.76 10.67
N GLU A 107 18.43 0.28 11.38
CA GLU A 107 17.60 0.98 12.34
C GLU A 107 16.42 1.69 11.65
N SER A 108 16.64 2.35 10.52
CA SER A 108 15.57 2.98 9.72
C SER A 108 14.56 1.96 9.23
N LEU A 109 15.02 0.78 8.79
CA LEU A 109 14.11 -0.32 8.36
C LEU A 109 13.31 -0.89 9.55
N LEU A 110 13.95 -1.05 10.71
CA LEU A 110 13.26 -1.48 11.93
C LEU A 110 12.19 -0.47 12.37
N ASN A 111 12.52 0.82 12.31
CA ASN A 111 11.57 1.89 12.63
C ASN A 111 10.41 1.92 11.62
N LEU A 112 10.68 1.68 10.33
CA LEU A 112 9.64 1.54 9.32
C LEU A 112 8.69 0.38 9.66
N ALA A 113 9.23 -0.80 10.01
CA ALA A 113 8.41 -1.95 10.39
C ALA A 113 7.56 -1.70 11.64
N LYS A 114 8.10 -1.02 12.67
CA LYS A 114 7.36 -0.64 13.87
C LYS A 114 6.21 0.34 13.54
N SER A 115 6.52 1.40 12.77
CA SER A 115 5.50 2.37 12.35
C SER A 115 4.41 1.73 11.50
N ALA A 116 4.75 0.75 10.66
CA ALA A 116 3.78 -0.03 9.90
C ALA A 116 2.82 -0.81 10.82
N GLN A 117 3.30 -1.41 11.91
CA GLN A 117 2.44 -2.09 12.89
C GLN A 117 1.47 -1.12 13.59
N GLU A 118 1.94 0.09 13.93
CA GLU A 118 1.08 1.11 14.52
C GLU A 118 -0.02 1.56 13.55
N VAL A 119 0.31 1.82 12.28
CA VAL A 119 -0.66 2.19 11.26
C VAL A 119 -1.64 1.04 10.99
N ARG A 120 -1.17 -0.21 10.99
CA ARG A 120 -2.06 -1.37 10.89
C ARG A 120 -3.12 -1.40 11.99
N SER A 121 -2.75 -1.06 13.21
CA SER A 121 -3.70 -0.92 14.32
C SER A 121 -4.74 0.16 14.04
N GLN A 122 -4.31 1.33 13.52
CA GLN A 122 -5.25 2.41 13.16
C GLN A 122 -6.20 2.01 12.03
N VAL A 123 -5.70 1.32 11.01
CA VAL A 123 -6.50 0.78 9.90
C VAL A 123 -7.58 -0.19 10.40
N LYS A 124 -7.26 -1.06 11.36
CA LYS A 124 -8.25 -1.95 11.99
C LYS A 124 -9.31 -1.21 12.80
N HIS A 125 -8.96 -0.11 13.44
CA HIS A 125 -9.94 0.75 14.10
C HIS A 125 -10.86 1.44 13.08
N LEU A 126 -10.30 1.93 11.98
CA LEU A 126 -11.08 2.54 10.90
C LEU A 126 -12.06 1.55 10.27
N GLU A 127 -11.68 0.29 10.09
CA GLU A 127 -12.58 -0.76 9.60
C GLU A 127 -13.81 -0.94 10.49
N LYS A 128 -13.63 -0.91 11.82
CA LYS A 128 -14.75 -0.97 12.77
C LYS A 128 -15.64 0.27 12.66
N ASP A 129 -15.05 1.45 12.55
CA ASP A 129 -15.80 2.71 12.42
C ASP A 129 -16.58 2.76 11.10
N ILE A 130 -15.99 2.28 9.99
CA ILE A 130 -16.68 2.13 8.70
C ILE A 130 -17.86 1.19 8.84
N THR A 131 -17.66 0.03 9.48
CA THR A 131 -18.73 -0.93 9.71
C THR A 131 -19.86 -0.32 10.54
N GLN A 132 -19.54 0.48 11.54
CA GLN A 132 -20.53 1.20 12.34
C GLN A 132 -21.27 2.25 11.51
N ALA A 133 -20.56 3.05 10.71
CA ALA A 133 -21.17 4.04 9.83
C ALA A 133 -22.09 3.39 8.77
N TYR A 134 -21.76 2.21 8.29
CA TYR A 134 -22.64 1.42 7.41
C TYR A 134 -23.92 1.00 8.12
N ARG A 135 -23.84 0.48 9.36
CA ARG A 135 -25.02 0.13 10.15
C ARG A 135 -25.93 1.33 10.38
N GLU A 136 -25.37 2.51 10.59
CA GLU A 136 -26.14 3.74 10.75
C GLU A 136 -26.93 4.12 9.49
N ILE A 137 -26.44 3.78 8.30
CA ILE A 137 -27.19 3.94 7.04
C ILE A 137 -28.21 2.82 6.87
N GLU A 138 -27.84 1.57 7.20
CA GLU A 138 -28.75 0.42 7.10
C GLU A 138 -29.97 0.54 8.02
N GLN A 139 -29.76 1.03 9.24
CA GLN A 139 -30.78 1.21 10.28
C GLN A 139 -31.50 2.57 10.17
N PHE A 140 -31.07 3.42 9.24
CA PHE A 140 -31.70 4.72 9.05
C PHE A 140 -33.13 4.54 8.54
N GLU A 141 -34.10 4.91 9.36
CA GLU A 141 -35.52 4.93 9.00
C GLU A 141 -35.96 6.37 8.81
N PRO A 142 -36.23 6.79 7.57
CA PRO A 142 -36.77 8.10 7.33
C PRO A 142 -38.18 8.17 7.92
N THR A 143 -38.36 8.99 8.95
CA THR A 143 -39.71 9.23 9.48
C THR A 143 -40.51 9.98 8.44
N SER A 144 -41.80 9.60 8.26
CA SER A 144 -42.70 10.16 7.26
C SER A 144 -42.98 11.69 7.40
N TRP A 145 -42.50 12.29 8.49
CA TRP A 145 -42.63 13.72 8.83
C TRP A 145 -41.47 14.60 8.32
N PHE A 146 -40.35 14.00 7.90
CA PHE A 146 -39.23 14.76 7.36
C PHE A 146 -39.56 15.18 5.91
N GLY A 147 -39.40 16.45 5.60
CA GLY A 147 -39.38 16.93 4.23
C GLY A 147 -38.23 16.29 3.44
N SER A 148 -38.30 16.34 2.12
CA SER A 148 -37.23 15.76 1.29
C SER A 148 -35.88 16.45 1.49
N ASP A 149 -35.86 17.70 1.94
CA ASP A 149 -34.65 18.45 2.27
C ASP A 149 -33.92 17.85 3.48
N ASP A 150 -34.63 17.55 4.57
CA ASP A 150 -34.04 16.98 5.79
C ASP A 150 -33.51 15.59 5.52
N LEU A 151 -34.24 14.77 4.76
CA LEU A 151 -33.77 13.43 4.36
C LEU A 151 -32.52 13.52 3.46
N ARG A 152 -32.49 14.45 2.51
CA ARG A 152 -31.32 14.71 1.67
C ARG A 152 -30.10 15.05 2.53
N GLU A 153 -30.22 16.01 3.45
CA GLU A 153 -29.10 16.44 4.29
C GLU A 153 -28.63 15.31 5.21
N ALA A 154 -29.55 14.58 5.82
CA ALA A 154 -29.19 13.43 6.67
C ALA A 154 -28.44 12.34 5.91
N LEU A 155 -28.90 11.94 4.72
CA LEU A 155 -28.22 10.95 3.89
C LEU A 155 -26.87 11.46 3.37
N LYS A 156 -26.78 12.71 2.91
CA LYS A 156 -25.53 13.31 2.47
C LYS A 156 -24.49 13.34 3.59
N LEU A 157 -24.89 13.71 4.82
CA LEU A 157 -24.00 13.71 5.97
C LEU A 157 -23.47 12.31 6.27
N LYS A 158 -24.35 11.30 6.31
CA LYS A 158 -23.96 9.91 6.55
C LYS A 158 -23.03 9.37 5.45
N ILE A 159 -23.33 9.62 4.18
CA ILE A 159 -22.48 9.23 3.04
C ILE A 159 -21.12 9.93 3.13
N SER A 160 -21.08 11.22 3.47
CA SER A 160 -19.83 11.98 3.62
C SER A 160 -18.97 11.45 4.78
N ASN A 161 -19.58 11.02 5.88
CA ASN A 161 -18.86 10.38 6.99
C ASN A 161 -18.24 9.04 6.55
N VAL A 162 -19.00 8.22 5.84
CA VAL A 162 -18.51 6.95 5.28
C VAL A 162 -17.35 7.21 4.31
N GLU A 163 -17.52 8.13 3.37
CA GLU A 163 -16.46 8.50 2.40
C GLU A 163 -15.17 8.89 3.11
N ARG A 164 -15.24 9.74 4.11
CA ARG A 164 -14.10 10.18 4.89
C ARG A 164 -13.37 8.99 5.53
N LEU A 165 -14.10 8.14 6.26
CA LEU A 165 -13.52 6.97 6.94
C LEU A 165 -12.90 5.98 5.95
N GLN A 166 -13.54 5.76 4.80
CA GLN A 166 -13.01 4.90 3.75
C GLN A 166 -11.72 5.47 3.15
N ARG A 167 -11.65 6.78 2.90
CA ARG A 167 -10.44 7.44 2.39
C ARG A 167 -9.27 7.31 3.36
N GLU A 168 -9.49 7.54 4.66
CA GLU A 168 -8.48 7.35 5.69
C GLU A 168 -7.98 5.89 5.72
N TYR A 169 -8.90 4.93 5.67
CA TYR A 169 -8.61 3.50 5.66
C TYR A 169 -7.77 3.11 4.44
N LEU A 170 -8.22 3.48 3.23
CA LEU A 170 -7.55 3.13 1.99
C LEU A 170 -6.17 3.80 1.86
N THR A 171 -6.03 5.03 2.35
CA THR A 171 -4.73 5.71 2.44
C THR A 171 -3.77 4.96 3.37
N GLY A 172 -4.24 4.54 4.55
CA GLY A 172 -3.46 3.72 5.47
C GLY A 172 -3.03 2.39 4.83
N MET A 173 -3.94 1.72 4.11
CA MET A 173 -3.65 0.47 3.41
C MET A 173 -2.60 0.67 2.29
N GLN A 174 -2.68 1.75 1.53
CA GLN A 174 -1.68 2.07 0.51
C GLN A 174 -0.29 2.29 1.14
N CYS A 175 -0.21 3.04 2.25
CA CYS A 175 1.04 3.22 2.99
C CYS A 175 1.62 1.88 3.46
N LEU A 176 0.79 0.96 3.99
CA LEU A 176 1.23 -0.36 4.44
C LEU A 176 1.77 -1.23 3.28
N LEU A 177 1.11 -1.21 2.12
CA LEU A 177 1.59 -1.96 0.96
C LEU A 177 2.90 -1.40 0.40
N VAL A 178 3.06 -0.07 0.37
CA VAL A 178 4.33 0.57 -0.02
C VAL A 178 5.44 0.22 0.97
N ALA A 179 5.17 0.24 2.27
CA ALA A 179 6.13 -0.16 3.30
C ALA A 179 6.58 -1.62 3.12
N ASN A 180 5.64 -2.54 2.89
CA ASN A 180 5.95 -3.95 2.64
C ASN A 180 6.80 -4.13 1.38
N LEU A 181 6.54 -3.38 0.31
CA LEU A 181 7.36 -3.42 -0.90
C LEU A 181 8.80 -2.95 -0.62
N ILE A 182 8.96 -1.85 0.12
CA ILE A 182 10.28 -1.35 0.52
C ILE A 182 11.03 -2.38 1.39
N LEU A 183 10.34 -2.94 2.38
CA LEU A 183 10.92 -3.95 3.27
C LEU A 183 11.29 -5.24 2.51
N PHE A 184 10.45 -5.69 1.58
CA PHE A 184 10.74 -6.81 0.70
C PHE A 184 12.04 -6.59 -0.10
N ILE A 185 12.17 -5.43 -0.77
CA ILE A 185 13.36 -5.10 -1.57
C ILE A 185 14.62 -5.02 -0.70
N LYS A 186 14.52 -4.51 0.54
CA LYS A 186 15.67 -4.29 1.43
C LYS A 186 16.04 -5.48 2.31
N HIS A 187 15.15 -6.47 2.42
CA HIS A 187 15.42 -7.75 3.14
C HIS A 187 15.58 -8.92 2.16
N ASP A 188 16.27 -8.69 1.04
CA ASP A 188 16.66 -9.72 0.07
C ASP A 188 15.48 -10.62 -0.39
N GLY A 189 14.32 -10.03 -0.58
CA GLY A 189 13.13 -10.73 -1.07
C GLY A 189 12.44 -11.59 0.00
N ASN A 190 12.50 -11.21 1.27
CA ASN A 190 11.79 -11.94 2.33
C ASN A 190 10.28 -12.03 2.03
N GLN A 191 9.81 -13.26 1.82
CA GLN A 191 8.44 -13.60 1.43
C GLN A 191 7.38 -13.19 2.47
N GLU A 192 7.75 -12.97 3.72
CA GLU A 192 6.83 -12.54 4.78
C GLU A 192 6.10 -11.24 4.41
N PHE A 193 6.81 -10.28 3.79
CA PHE A 193 6.21 -8.99 3.40
C PHE A 193 5.21 -9.13 2.26
N VAL A 194 5.44 -10.09 1.37
CA VAL A 194 4.52 -10.40 0.28
C VAL A 194 3.26 -11.07 0.80
N LEU A 195 3.42 -12.11 1.60
CA LEU A 195 2.30 -12.81 2.24
C LEU A 195 1.45 -11.85 3.09
N THR A 196 2.09 -10.92 3.80
CA THR A 196 1.40 -9.88 4.56
C THR A 196 0.57 -8.98 3.64
N SER A 197 1.11 -8.58 2.48
CA SER A 197 0.40 -7.78 1.49
C SER A 197 -0.77 -8.53 0.87
N GLU A 198 -0.62 -9.81 0.58
CA GLU A 198 -1.71 -10.66 0.09
C GLU A 198 -2.85 -10.78 1.10
N VAL A 199 -2.53 -10.90 2.39
CA VAL A 199 -3.54 -10.91 3.47
C VAL A 199 -4.32 -9.61 3.45
N TYR A 200 -3.66 -8.46 3.35
CA TYR A 200 -4.34 -7.16 3.29
C TYR A 200 -5.28 -7.05 2.08
N LEU A 201 -4.83 -7.48 0.91
CA LEU A 201 -5.65 -7.44 -0.30
C LEU A 201 -6.83 -8.42 -0.25
N LYS A 202 -6.65 -9.59 0.39
CA LYS A 202 -7.74 -10.54 0.63
C LYS A 202 -8.78 -9.98 1.60
N GLU A 203 -8.36 -9.30 2.67
CA GLU A 203 -9.26 -8.64 3.63
C GLU A 203 -10.12 -7.57 2.94
N LEU A 204 -9.51 -6.76 2.06
CA LEU A 204 -10.22 -5.72 1.27
C LEU A 204 -11.30 -6.29 0.36
N ASN A 205 -11.01 -7.40 -0.32
CA ASN A 205 -11.87 -8.02 -1.32
C ASN A 205 -12.76 -9.16 -0.75
N ALA A 206 -12.70 -9.41 0.55
CA ALA A 206 -13.55 -10.40 1.19
C ALA A 206 -15.05 -10.07 1.05
N SER A 207 -15.92 -11.06 1.17
CA SER A 207 -17.37 -10.87 1.10
C SER A 207 -17.93 -9.91 2.16
N ASN A 208 -17.20 -9.74 3.26
CA ASN A 208 -17.43 -8.76 4.31
C ASN A 208 -16.45 -7.57 4.26
N GLY A 209 -15.62 -7.47 3.22
CA GLY A 209 -14.70 -6.35 3.00
C GLY A 209 -15.43 -5.05 2.69
N ILE A 210 -14.73 -3.93 2.83
CA ILE A 210 -15.35 -2.60 2.73
C ILE A 210 -16.00 -2.34 1.36
N PHE A 211 -15.45 -2.86 0.27
CA PHE A 211 -16.00 -2.70 -1.08
C PHE A 211 -17.32 -3.44 -1.24
N GLN A 212 -17.41 -4.69 -0.76
CA GLN A 212 -18.63 -5.48 -0.83
C GLN A 212 -19.74 -4.95 0.09
N GLN A 213 -19.36 -4.45 1.25
CA GLN A 213 -20.31 -3.78 2.15
C GLN A 213 -20.82 -2.48 1.53
N TRP A 214 -19.96 -1.69 0.89
CA TRP A 214 -20.34 -0.46 0.19
C TRP A 214 -21.41 -0.71 -0.89
N GLU A 215 -21.30 -1.79 -1.65
CA GLU A 215 -22.32 -2.18 -2.63
C GLU A 215 -23.69 -2.43 -1.98
N LYS A 216 -23.75 -3.01 -0.79
CA LYS A 216 -24.99 -3.18 -0.04
C LYS A 216 -25.56 -1.82 0.41
N ILE A 217 -24.71 -0.93 0.87
CA ILE A 217 -25.09 0.42 1.29
C ILE A 217 -25.68 1.24 0.11
N LYS A 218 -25.05 1.18 -1.06
CA LYS A 218 -25.61 1.83 -2.27
C LYS A 218 -27.04 1.39 -2.56
N ARG A 219 -27.30 0.08 -2.50
CA ARG A 219 -28.64 -0.48 -2.69
C ARG A 219 -29.62 0.00 -1.62
N LYS A 220 -29.18 0.09 -0.37
CA LYS A 220 -30.03 0.56 0.74
C LYS A 220 -30.36 2.05 0.59
N VAL A 221 -29.39 2.89 0.22
CA VAL A 221 -29.63 4.32 -0.07
C VAL A 221 -30.60 4.47 -1.24
N ALA A 222 -30.42 3.76 -2.35
CA ALA A 222 -31.33 3.78 -3.48
C ALA A 222 -32.76 3.37 -3.06
N HIS A 223 -32.90 2.39 -2.18
CA HIS A 223 -34.19 2.00 -1.62
C HIS A 223 -34.82 3.12 -0.77
N HIS A 224 -34.04 3.85 0.03
CA HIS A 224 -34.58 5.00 0.77
C HIS A 224 -35.05 6.09 -0.18
N LEU A 225 -34.29 6.39 -1.24
CA LEU A 225 -34.66 7.38 -2.24
C LEU A 225 -35.94 6.99 -2.99
N SER A 226 -36.14 5.73 -3.33
CA SER A 226 -37.37 5.26 -4.02
C SER A 226 -38.64 5.38 -3.15
N LYS A 227 -38.47 5.37 -1.83
CA LYS A 227 -39.57 5.55 -0.87
C LYS A 227 -39.85 7.01 -0.50
N MET A 228 -39.08 7.94 -1.03
CA MET A 228 -39.17 9.36 -0.75
C MET A 228 -40.49 9.93 -1.36
N LYS A 229 -41.53 9.95 -0.55
CA LYS A 229 -42.86 10.50 -0.95
C LYS A 229 -43.34 11.46 0.13
N PRO A 230 -42.82 12.70 0.18
CA PRO A 230 -43.28 13.67 1.15
C PRO A 230 -44.73 14.07 0.83
N LEU A 231 -45.58 14.13 1.85
CA LEU A 231 -47.02 14.36 1.74
C LEU A 231 -47.38 15.77 1.25
N PHE A 232 -46.46 16.75 1.34
CA PHE A 232 -46.74 18.15 1.11
C PHE A 232 -45.73 18.86 0.19
N GLU A 233 -44.81 18.14 -0.45
CA GLU A 233 -43.83 18.75 -1.35
C GLU A 233 -44.18 18.55 -2.82
N ARG A 234 -43.66 19.48 -3.66
CA ARG A 234 -43.77 19.33 -5.12
C ARG A 234 -42.89 18.16 -5.58
N ALA A 235 -43.41 17.30 -6.45
CA ALA A 235 -42.67 16.18 -7.02
C ALA A 235 -41.30 16.58 -7.62
N SER A 236 -41.21 17.78 -8.23
CA SER A 236 -39.96 18.31 -8.79
C SER A 236 -38.88 18.59 -7.72
N SER A 237 -39.27 19.07 -6.53
CA SER A 237 -38.37 19.33 -5.41
C SER A 237 -37.82 18.01 -4.86
N THR A 238 -38.71 17.04 -4.62
CA THR A 238 -38.34 15.70 -4.15
C THR A 238 -37.38 15.01 -5.11
N GLN A 239 -37.62 15.08 -6.43
CA GLN A 239 -36.78 14.55 -7.46
C GLN A 239 -35.40 15.24 -7.49
N ALA A 240 -35.34 16.56 -7.36
CA ALA A 240 -34.10 17.32 -7.31
C ALA A 240 -33.24 16.91 -6.09
N ASN A 241 -33.87 16.70 -4.92
CA ASN A 241 -33.23 16.26 -3.71
C ASN A 241 -32.67 14.81 -3.81
N ALA A 242 -33.46 13.92 -4.40
CA ALA A 242 -32.97 12.53 -4.67
C ALA A 242 -31.73 12.53 -5.58
N LEU A 243 -31.78 13.32 -6.67
CA LEU A 243 -30.64 13.46 -7.59
C LEU A 243 -29.35 13.99 -6.91
N GLN A 244 -29.48 14.87 -5.91
CA GLN A 244 -28.33 15.37 -5.17
C GLN A 244 -27.67 14.25 -4.32
N VAL A 245 -28.46 13.40 -3.67
CA VAL A 245 -27.96 12.25 -2.91
C VAL A 245 -27.30 11.22 -3.84
N GLU A 246 -27.96 10.93 -4.99
CA GLU A 246 -27.38 10.03 -6.00
C GLU A 246 -26.05 10.55 -6.55
N ARG A 247 -25.93 11.85 -6.83
CA ARG A 247 -24.66 12.46 -7.24
C ARG A 247 -23.58 12.27 -6.19
N LYS A 248 -23.90 12.49 -4.90
CA LYS A 248 -22.95 12.28 -3.82
C LYS A 248 -22.51 10.81 -3.70
N LEU A 249 -23.48 9.90 -3.82
CA LEU A 249 -23.21 8.46 -3.80
C LEU A 249 -22.29 8.04 -4.94
N ASN A 250 -22.55 8.51 -6.16
CA ASN A 250 -21.73 8.21 -7.35
C ASN A 250 -20.32 8.82 -7.25
N GLN A 251 -20.19 10.03 -6.68
CA GLN A 251 -18.88 10.63 -6.42
C GLN A 251 -18.04 9.76 -5.46
N THR A 252 -18.65 9.32 -4.36
CA THR A 252 -18.00 8.43 -3.38
C THR A 252 -17.64 7.10 -4.03
N ASP A 253 -18.52 6.52 -4.84
CA ASP A 253 -18.27 5.26 -5.55
C ASP A 253 -17.09 5.37 -6.52
N ASN A 254 -17.01 6.43 -7.31
CA ASN A 254 -15.90 6.67 -8.22
C ASN A 254 -14.55 6.79 -7.50
N LEU A 255 -14.52 7.46 -6.34
CA LEU A 255 -13.31 7.57 -5.52
C LEU A 255 -12.86 6.20 -5.02
N LEU A 256 -13.78 5.38 -4.50
CA LEU A 256 -13.49 4.04 -4.01
C LEU A 256 -13.01 3.11 -5.12
N ASN A 257 -13.62 3.16 -6.30
CA ASN A 257 -13.22 2.35 -7.44
C ASN A 257 -11.81 2.73 -7.91
N THR A 258 -11.49 4.03 -7.94
CA THR A 258 -10.13 4.49 -8.25
C THR A 258 -9.11 3.95 -7.25
N ASP A 259 -9.42 4.01 -5.96
CA ASP A 259 -8.54 3.50 -4.91
C ASP A 259 -8.38 1.98 -4.96
N ASN A 260 -9.44 1.24 -5.29
CA ASN A 260 -9.39 -0.21 -5.47
C ASN A 260 -8.48 -0.60 -6.62
N VAL A 261 -8.57 0.08 -7.76
CA VAL A 261 -7.68 -0.14 -8.90
C VAL A 261 -6.22 0.08 -8.51
N LEU A 262 -5.93 1.17 -7.79
CA LEU A 262 -4.58 1.48 -7.33
C LEU A 262 -4.02 0.42 -6.37
N LEU A 263 -4.83 -0.07 -5.43
CA LEU A 263 -4.44 -1.13 -4.49
C LEU A 263 -4.21 -2.46 -5.19
N THR A 264 -5.06 -2.82 -6.15
CA THR A 264 -4.92 -4.03 -6.96
C THR A 264 -3.62 -4.01 -7.76
N GLN A 265 -3.35 -2.91 -8.47
CA GLN A 265 -2.11 -2.72 -9.22
C GLN A 265 -0.87 -2.81 -8.33
N LEU A 266 -0.92 -2.24 -7.11
CA LEU A 266 0.18 -2.34 -6.16
C LEU A 266 0.39 -3.79 -5.71
N GLY A 267 -0.68 -4.53 -5.47
CA GLY A 267 -0.64 -5.96 -5.15
C GLY A 267 -0.02 -6.80 -6.27
N GLU A 268 -0.44 -6.59 -7.52
CA GLU A 268 0.13 -7.27 -8.70
C GLU A 268 1.64 -7.02 -8.83
N ARG A 269 2.11 -5.81 -8.53
CA ARG A 269 3.53 -5.47 -8.56
C ARG A 269 4.33 -6.13 -7.45
N ILE A 270 3.76 -6.23 -6.24
CA ILE A 270 4.38 -6.96 -5.14
C ILE A 270 4.53 -8.44 -5.52
N GLN A 271 3.52 -9.04 -6.15
CA GLN A 271 3.60 -10.41 -6.65
C GLN A 271 4.60 -10.57 -7.81
N ALA A 272 4.62 -9.63 -8.77
CA ALA A 272 5.56 -9.64 -9.88
C ALA A 272 7.02 -9.51 -9.41
N ALA A 273 7.27 -8.84 -8.29
CA ALA A 273 8.59 -8.75 -7.69
C ALA A 273 9.14 -10.09 -7.19
N GLN A 274 8.29 -11.11 -7.01
CA GLN A 274 8.69 -12.46 -6.61
C GLN A 274 9.18 -13.33 -7.76
N SER A 275 8.75 -13.03 -8.99
CA SER A 275 9.08 -13.88 -10.14
C SER A 275 10.52 -13.62 -10.55
N PRO A 276 11.43 -14.61 -10.45
CA PRO A 276 12.76 -14.49 -11.03
C PRO A 276 12.61 -14.30 -12.54
N GLN A 277 13.15 -13.21 -13.06
CA GLN A 277 13.33 -13.00 -14.49
C GLN A 277 14.57 -13.74 -14.97
#